data_1bb8c758aff16b54e1b446330c3f37ca
#
_entry.id   1bb8c758aff16b54e1b446330c3f37ca
#
_cell.length_a   1.000
_cell.length_b   1.000
_cell.length_c   1.000
_cell.angle_alpha   90.00
_cell.angle_beta   90.00
_cell.angle_gamma   90.00
#
_symmetry.space_group_name_H-M   'P 1'
#
loop_
_entity.id
_entity.type
_entity.pdbx_description
1 polymer ?
#
loop_
_entity_poly.entity_id
_entity_poly.type
_entity_poly.pdbx_seq_one_letter_code
_entity_poly.pdbx_strand_id
1 'polypeptide(L)'
;MQNDLIFCMNSYLTYRAIVDHNRQFAPGLTPWFYRHDVARTPVHTADELDRHLRREIQQALENGPVALMLSSGMDSAILASYLPEGTQTYTLHCHAQSSLDETGSARLYAERNGLKHTVVDIYWDDYARYALPLMGRKGCPIHSIEVQVYKAALHAKADGIKTLIFGETADILYGGHSQLLSRDWTLEEFTQRFAFVDVTKVLRHPQKIQSPILPHVQPDGNVDVFGFLNDFEYDVSLGFYNNACALAGMGFYAPYSSSVLGQPLDLDRIRRGESKYLIRQLFSRIYPDLPIPPKTPLPRPMAQWLADWTGPLHPELLPDHIPEFTGDQKWYVYALNQFLREFIGEENYAIPEAGACENPL
;
A
#
# COMPACT_ATOMS: atom_id res chain seq x y z
N MET A 1 4.96 -21.43 -13.84
CA MET A 1 5.04 -19.97 -14.07
C MET A 1 5.89 -19.69 -15.28
N GLN A 2 5.49 -18.73 -16.09
CA GLN A 2 6.22 -18.26 -17.26
C GLN A 2 7.20 -17.15 -16.85
N ASN A 3 8.45 -17.26 -17.26
CA ASN A 3 9.41 -16.15 -17.12
C ASN A 3 9.04 -15.07 -18.13
N ASP A 4 8.76 -13.88 -17.66
CA ASP A 4 8.39 -12.74 -18.50
C ASP A 4 8.86 -11.44 -17.84
N LEU A 5 10.13 -11.16 -17.98
CA LEU A 5 10.78 -9.99 -17.42
C LEU A 5 10.10 -8.70 -17.88
N ILE A 6 9.81 -8.58 -19.17
CA ILE A 6 9.21 -7.36 -19.76
C ILE A 6 7.84 -7.11 -19.15
N PHE A 7 6.97 -8.12 -19.14
CA PHE A 7 5.65 -7.98 -18.51
C PHE A 7 5.76 -7.62 -17.03
N CYS A 8 6.64 -8.30 -16.28
CA CYS A 8 6.77 -8.05 -14.83
C CYS A 8 7.25 -6.63 -14.52
N MET A 9 8.21 -6.07 -15.28
CA MET A 9 8.63 -4.69 -15.12
C MET A 9 7.49 -3.70 -15.39
N ASN A 10 6.77 -3.87 -16.50
CA ASN A 10 5.63 -3.04 -16.85
C ASN A 10 4.50 -3.13 -15.81
N SER A 11 4.18 -4.35 -15.38
CA SER A 11 3.17 -4.60 -14.35
C SER A 11 3.51 -3.89 -13.03
N TYR A 12 4.74 -4.05 -12.55
CA TYR A 12 5.18 -3.44 -11.31
C TYR A 12 5.15 -1.91 -11.36
N LEU A 13 5.67 -1.30 -12.42
CA LEU A 13 5.68 0.17 -12.54
C LEU A 13 4.27 0.75 -12.70
N THR A 14 3.37 0.04 -13.35
CA THR A 14 1.98 0.49 -13.55
C THR A 14 1.13 0.29 -12.30
N TYR A 15 1.20 -0.90 -11.68
CA TYR A 15 0.27 -1.35 -10.64
C TYR A 15 0.91 -1.57 -9.27
N ARG A 16 2.23 -1.41 -9.13
CA ARG A 16 2.98 -1.69 -7.88
C ARG A 16 2.94 -3.17 -7.48
N ALA A 17 2.48 -4.02 -8.38
CA ALA A 17 2.33 -5.46 -8.22
C ALA A 17 2.52 -6.20 -9.55
N ILE A 18 2.74 -7.51 -9.50
CA ILE A 18 2.67 -8.38 -10.67
C ILE A 18 1.23 -8.85 -10.80
N VAL A 19 0.53 -8.39 -11.84
CA VAL A 19 -0.94 -8.59 -11.98
C VAL A 19 -1.33 -9.94 -12.56
N ASP A 20 -0.39 -10.68 -13.17
CA ASP A 20 -0.61 -12.03 -13.65
C ASP A 20 0.15 -13.03 -12.78
N HIS A 21 -0.58 -13.81 -12.01
CA HIS A 21 -0.04 -14.77 -11.05
C HIS A 21 0.71 -15.95 -11.69
N ASN A 22 0.63 -16.09 -13.02
CA ASN A 22 1.36 -17.12 -13.75
C ASN A 22 2.70 -16.63 -14.31
N ARG A 23 3.06 -15.36 -14.08
CA ARG A 23 4.32 -14.76 -14.54
C ARG A 23 5.28 -14.48 -13.41
N GLN A 24 6.56 -14.55 -13.71
CA GLN A 24 7.66 -14.24 -12.80
C GLN A 24 8.81 -13.56 -13.54
N PHE A 25 9.65 -12.83 -12.81
CA PHE A 25 10.81 -12.14 -13.37
C PHE A 25 11.85 -13.11 -13.94
N ALA A 26 12.15 -14.15 -13.20
CA ALA A 26 13.11 -15.22 -13.58
C ALA A 26 12.80 -16.50 -12.80
N PRO A 27 13.39 -17.65 -13.19
CA PRO A 27 13.23 -18.90 -12.46
C PRO A 27 13.61 -18.75 -10.99
N GLY A 28 12.73 -19.19 -10.08
CA GLY A 28 12.94 -19.08 -8.62
C GLY A 28 12.55 -17.76 -8.00
N LEU A 29 12.22 -16.72 -8.78
CA LEU A 29 11.69 -15.44 -8.32
C LEU A 29 10.19 -15.41 -8.46
N THR A 30 9.51 -16.30 -7.74
CA THR A 30 8.05 -16.40 -7.73
C THR A 30 7.45 -15.22 -7.00
N PRO A 31 6.69 -14.31 -7.66
CA PRO A 31 6.03 -13.23 -6.97
C PRO A 31 5.06 -13.77 -5.93
N TRP A 32 5.20 -13.29 -4.71
CA TRP A 32 4.30 -13.65 -3.63
C TRP A 32 3.07 -12.74 -3.67
N PHE A 33 1.89 -13.37 -3.55
CA PHE A 33 0.60 -12.68 -3.55
C PHE A 33 -0.09 -12.89 -2.22
N TYR A 34 -0.53 -11.81 -1.62
CA TYR A 34 -1.41 -11.87 -0.47
C TYR A 34 -2.86 -12.00 -0.97
N ARG A 35 -3.58 -12.96 -0.45
CA ARG A 35 -5.01 -13.09 -0.64
C ARG A 35 -5.68 -13.09 0.71
N HIS A 36 -6.63 -12.21 0.88
CA HIS A 36 -7.41 -12.10 2.08
C HIS A 36 -8.76 -12.79 1.86
N ASP A 37 -8.77 -14.12 1.95
CA ASP A 37 -9.97 -14.97 1.77
C ASP A 37 -10.87 -14.98 3.02
N VAL A 38 -11.16 -13.80 3.58
CA VAL A 38 -12.06 -13.66 4.72
C VAL A 38 -13.41 -13.14 4.25
N ALA A 39 -14.49 -13.80 4.71
CA ALA A 39 -15.84 -13.30 4.50
C ALA A 39 -15.99 -11.92 5.13
N ARG A 40 -16.34 -10.92 4.33
CA ARG A 40 -16.54 -9.55 4.79
C ARG A 40 -17.96 -9.37 5.36
N THR A 41 -18.04 -8.76 6.53
CA THR A 41 -19.32 -8.43 7.17
C THR A 41 -19.89 -7.15 6.58
N PRO A 42 -21.12 -7.15 6.03
CA PRO A 42 -21.76 -5.91 5.57
C PRO A 42 -22.04 -4.98 6.76
N VAL A 43 -21.69 -3.69 6.62
CA VAL A 43 -22.01 -2.63 7.59
C VAL A 43 -22.72 -1.48 6.89
N HIS A 44 -23.84 -1.03 7.48
CA HIS A 44 -24.71 0.02 6.91
C HIS A 44 -24.59 1.34 7.69
N THR A 45 -24.17 1.27 8.94
CA THR A 45 -24.14 2.42 9.85
C THR A 45 -22.82 2.50 10.62
N ALA A 46 -22.53 3.68 11.15
CA ALA A 46 -21.37 3.86 12.03
C ALA A 46 -21.47 3.01 13.32
N ASP A 47 -22.68 2.68 13.79
CA ASP A 47 -22.89 1.82 14.94
C ASP A 47 -22.57 0.34 14.63
N GLU A 48 -22.90 -0.11 13.43
CA GLU A 48 -22.52 -1.45 12.98
C GLU A 48 -21.03 -1.58 12.78
N LEU A 49 -20.40 -0.55 12.22
CA LEU A 49 -18.95 -0.48 12.07
C LEU A 49 -18.24 -0.49 13.42
N ASP A 50 -18.73 0.30 14.40
CA ASP A 50 -18.19 0.33 15.77
C ASP A 50 -18.24 -1.08 16.41
N ARG A 51 -19.41 -1.74 16.38
CA ARG A 51 -19.55 -3.10 16.93
C ARG A 51 -18.67 -4.13 16.23
N HIS A 52 -18.51 -3.98 14.90
CA HIS A 52 -17.65 -4.85 14.11
C HIS A 52 -16.19 -4.69 14.52
N LEU A 53 -15.66 -3.47 14.51
CA LEU A 53 -14.26 -3.20 14.84
C LEU A 53 -13.91 -3.57 16.29
N ARG A 54 -14.82 -3.34 17.25
CA ARG A 54 -14.61 -3.81 18.64
C ARG A 54 -14.45 -5.33 18.72
N ARG A 55 -15.26 -6.07 17.97
CA ARG A 55 -15.20 -7.53 17.92
C ARG A 55 -13.88 -8.01 17.31
N GLU A 56 -13.44 -7.38 16.21
CA GLU A 56 -12.17 -7.68 15.57
C GLU A 56 -10.97 -7.43 16.49
N ILE A 57 -10.97 -6.31 17.22
CA ILE A 57 -9.92 -6.01 18.21
C ILE A 57 -9.95 -7.03 19.35
N GLN A 58 -11.13 -7.40 19.86
CA GLN A 58 -11.25 -8.41 20.90
C GLN A 58 -10.67 -9.77 20.46
N GLN A 59 -10.96 -10.20 19.24
CA GLN A 59 -10.40 -11.43 18.67
C GLN A 59 -8.87 -11.35 18.53
N ALA A 60 -8.34 -10.20 18.11
CA ALA A 60 -6.89 -10.03 18.02
C ALA A 60 -6.21 -10.16 19.38
N LEU A 61 -6.81 -9.58 20.44
CA LEU A 61 -6.32 -9.65 21.82
C LEU A 61 -6.31 -11.08 22.38
N GLU A 62 -7.31 -11.91 22.01
CA GLU A 62 -7.39 -13.31 22.43
C GLU A 62 -6.28 -14.18 21.82
N ASN A 63 -5.75 -13.78 20.67
CA ASN A 63 -4.68 -14.50 19.96
C ASN A 63 -3.25 -14.16 20.47
N GLY A 64 -3.12 -13.29 21.46
CA GLY A 64 -1.86 -12.98 22.14
C GLY A 64 -1.51 -11.48 22.16
N PRO A 65 -0.28 -11.14 22.54
CA PRO A 65 0.16 -9.75 22.64
C PRO A 65 0.09 -9.02 21.29
N VAL A 66 -0.65 -7.90 21.25
CA VAL A 66 -0.80 -7.05 20.07
C VAL A 66 -0.21 -5.68 20.29
N ALA A 67 0.14 -4.98 19.20
CA ALA A 67 0.40 -3.55 19.21
C ALA A 67 -0.26 -2.90 17.99
N LEU A 68 -0.56 -1.61 18.10
CA LEU A 68 -1.17 -0.83 17.02
C LEU A 68 -0.13 0.04 16.32
N MET A 69 -0.09 0.00 15.00
CA MET A 69 0.55 1.05 14.20
C MET A 69 -0.38 2.28 14.23
N LEU A 70 0.03 3.29 14.99
CA LEU A 70 -0.77 4.49 15.24
C LEU A 70 -0.24 5.66 14.41
N SER A 71 -1.12 6.27 13.64
CA SER A 71 -0.84 7.46 12.82
C SER A 71 -1.66 8.66 13.29
N SER A 72 -1.52 9.79 12.61
CA SER A 72 -2.38 10.97 12.80
C SER A 72 -3.81 10.78 12.25
N GLY A 73 -4.08 9.69 11.54
CA GLY A 73 -5.33 9.44 10.83
C GLY A 73 -6.46 8.90 11.70
N MET A 74 -7.71 9.12 11.25
CA MET A 74 -8.93 8.66 11.95
C MET A 74 -8.96 7.14 12.14
N ASP A 75 -8.49 6.38 11.14
CA ASP A 75 -8.64 4.93 11.09
C ASP A 75 -7.91 4.26 12.25
N SER A 76 -6.63 4.61 12.44
CA SER A 76 -5.84 4.11 13.56
C SER A 76 -6.28 4.70 14.91
N ALA A 77 -6.74 5.96 14.93
CA ALA A 77 -7.27 6.59 16.15
C ALA A 77 -8.54 5.88 16.66
N ILE A 78 -9.45 5.48 15.77
CA ILE A 78 -10.63 4.68 16.13
C ILE A 78 -10.20 3.35 16.75
N LEU A 79 -9.25 2.64 16.12
CA LEU A 79 -8.75 1.37 16.65
C LEU A 79 -8.07 1.54 18.03
N ALA A 80 -7.34 2.66 18.23
CA ALA A 80 -6.73 2.98 19.51
C ALA A 80 -7.74 3.03 20.65
N SER A 81 -8.97 3.53 20.40
CA SER A 81 -10.03 3.64 21.43
C SER A 81 -10.59 2.30 21.89
N TYR A 82 -10.30 1.20 21.19
CA TYR A 82 -10.79 -0.13 21.55
C TYR A 82 -9.74 -0.98 22.27
N LEU A 83 -8.50 -0.52 22.34
CA LEU A 83 -7.42 -1.25 22.97
C LEU A 83 -7.41 -1.05 24.48
N PRO A 84 -7.06 -2.08 25.27
CA PRO A 84 -6.87 -1.95 26.70
C PRO A 84 -5.77 -0.94 27.06
N GLU A 85 -5.93 -0.26 28.19
CA GLU A 85 -4.91 0.61 28.76
C GLU A 85 -3.55 -0.13 28.87
N GLY A 86 -2.46 0.58 28.57
CA GLY A 86 -1.11 0.02 28.57
C GLY A 86 -0.72 -0.77 27.34
N THR A 87 -1.63 -0.96 26.35
CA THR A 87 -1.28 -1.57 25.05
C THR A 87 -0.24 -0.72 24.33
N GLN A 88 0.73 -1.39 23.70
CA GLN A 88 1.81 -0.75 22.96
C GLN A 88 1.33 -0.20 21.61
N THR A 89 1.79 1.00 21.25
CA THR A 89 1.59 1.60 19.93
C THR A 89 2.91 2.07 19.34
N TYR A 90 3.02 2.04 18.01
CA TYR A 90 4.18 2.52 17.28
C TYR A 90 3.78 3.54 16.23
N THR A 91 4.56 4.62 16.11
CA THR A 91 4.41 5.62 15.05
C THR A 91 5.74 5.77 14.31
N LEU A 92 5.66 5.82 12.99
CA LEU A 92 6.84 5.98 12.14
C LEU A 92 7.23 7.46 12.05
N HIS A 93 8.51 7.75 12.18
CA HIS A 93 9.07 9.08 11.98
C HIS A 93 10.25 9.05 11.01
N CYS A 94 10.07 9.62 9.81
CA CYS A 94 11.11 9.66 8.79
C CYS A 94 12.03 10.88 8.99
N HIS A 95 13.32 10.63 9.16
CA HIS A 95 14.33 11.69 9.33
C HIS A 95 14.72 12.27 7.97
N ALA A 96 13.96 13.26 7.52
CA ALA A 96 14.23 14.07 6.34
C ALA A 96 13.67 15.47 6.53
N GLN A 97 14.31 16.51 5.97
CA GLN A 97 13.97 17.92 6.20
C GLN A 97 12.53 18.28 5.85
N SER A 98 11.97 17.64 4.82
CA SER A 98 10.60 17.88 4.34
C SER A 98 9.63 16.77 4.74
N SER A 99 10.02 15.88 5.66
CA SER A 99 9.14 14.82 6.11
C SER A 99 8.02 15.38 6.97
N LEU A 100 6.80 14.93 6.71
CA LEU A 100 5.69 15.20 7.59
C LEU A 100 5.90 14.47 8.92
N ASP A 101 5.75 15.17 10.02
CA ASP A 101 5.78 14.60 11.37
C ASP A 101 4.37 14.45 11.91
N GLU A 102 3.95 13.22 12.10
CA GLU A 102 2.64 12.87 12.66
C GLU A 102 2.71 12.39 14.12
N THR A 103 3.91 12.38 14.71
CA THR A 103 4.14 11.83 16.05
C THR A 103 3.35 12.56 17.15
N GLY A 104 3.17 13.89 17.01
CA GLY A 104 2.40 14.69 17.97
C GLY A 104 0.92 14.30 18.01
N SER A 105 0.29 14.13 16.86
CA SER A 105 -1.12 13.71 16.77
C SER A 105 -1.31 12.26 17.23
N ALA A 106 -0.40 11.37 16.85
CA ALA A 106 -0.44 9.99 17.29
C ALA A 106 -0.28 9.88 18.81
N ARG A 107 0.63 10.66 19.41
CA ARG A 107 0.81 10.73 20.87
C ARG A 107 -0.47 11.18 21.58
N LEU A 108 -1.16 12.19 21.04
CA LEU A 108 -2.43 12.65 21.60
C LEU A 108 -3.47 11.51 21.69
N TYR A 109 -3.60 10.71 20.64
CA TYR A 109 -4.51 9.57 20.66
C TYR A 109 -4.06 8.47 21.64
N ALA A 110 -2.76 8.20 21.72
CA ALA A 110 -2.22 7.25 22.68
C ALA A 110 -2.49 7.67 24.11
N GLU A 111 -2.18 8.93 24.47
CA GLU A 111 -2.39 9.47 25.81
C GLU A 111 -3.89 9.46 26.22
N ARG A 112 -4.78 9.84 25.30
CA ARG A 112 -6.24 9.82 25.55
C ARG A 112 -6.80 8.44 25.86
N ASN A 113 -6.20 7.41 25.30
CA ASN A 113 -6.65 6.03 25.49
C ASN A 113 -5.77 5.25 26.47
N GLY A 114 -4.87 5.91 27.21
CA GLY A 114 -3.98 5.27 28.19
C GLY A 114 -3.01 4.26 27.57
N LEU A 115 -2.63 4.44 26.32
CA LEU A 115 -1.75 3.53 25.59
C LEU A 115 -0.28 3.93 25.71
N LYS A 116 0.61 2.96 25.67
CA LYS A 116 2.05 3.21 25.52
C LYS A 116 2.36 3.62 24.09
N HIS A 117 3.24 4.59 23.92
CA HIS A 117 3.59 5.11 22.61
C HIS A 117 5.09 5.13 22.38
N THR A 118 5.54 4.52 21.31
CA THR A 118 6.94 4.49 20.87
C THR A 118 7.04 5.02 19.45
N VAL A 119 7.96 5.96 19.23
CA VAL A 119 8.32 6.45 17.91
C VAL A 119 9.42 5.55 17.33
N VAL A 120 9.22 5.10 16.09
CA VAL A 120 10.22 4.32 15.34
C VAL A 120 10.83 5.24 14.29
N ASP A 121 12.08 5.61 14.52
CA ASP A 121 12.84 6.46 13.62
C ASP A 121 13.23 5.71 12.35
N ILE A 122 13.03 6.34 11.19
CA ILE A 122 13.30 5.79 9.86
C ILE A 122 14.32 6.67 9.15
N TYR A 123 15.39 6.07 8.67
CA TYR A 123 16.47 6.70 7.94
C TYR A 123 16.63 6.09 6.55
N TRP A 124 17.32 6.77 5.64
CA TRP A 124 17.65 6.19 4.33
C TRP A 124 18.44 4.88 4.44
N ASP A 125 19.33 4.77 5.42
CA ASP A 125 20.12 3.56 5.65
C ASP A 125 19.27 2.31 5.94
N ASP A 126 18.04 2.49 6.48
CA ASP A 126 17.11 1.38 6.66
C ASP A 126 16.65 0.81 5.31
N TYR A 127 16.50 1.67 4.31
CA TYR A 127 16.15 1.24 2.95
C TYR A 127 17.29 0.48 2.30
N ALA A 128 18.51 0.96 2.42
CA ALA A 128 19.70 0.25 1.93
C ALA A 128 19.85 -1.13 2.58
N ARG A 129 19.51 -1.23 3.87
CA ARG A 129 19.65 -2.46 4.65
C ARG A 129 18.54 -3.49 4.42
N TYR A 130 17.29 -3.04 4.29
CA TYR A 130 16.14 -3.93 4.38
C TYR A 130 15.40 -4.14 3.05
N ALA A 131 15.64 -3.33 2.02
CA ALA A 131 14.91 -3.43 0.76
C ALA A 131 15.15 -4.77 0.04
N LEU A 132 16.41 -5.17 -0.13
CA LEU A 132 16.74 -6.42 -0.84
C LEU A 132 16.22 -7.68 -0.14
N PRO A 133 16.34 -7.87 1.18
CA PRO A 133 15.68 -8.98 1.88
C PRO A 133 14.17 -9.06 1.68
N LEU A 134 13.48 -7.89 1.70
CA LEU A 134 12.04 -7.81 1.45
C LEU A 134 11.69 -8.18 0.01
N MET A 135 12.47 -7.70 -0.97
CA MET A 135 12.32 -8.04 -2.39
C MET A 135 12.55 -9.52 -2.65
N GLY A 136 13.61 -10.10 -2.05
CA GLY A 136 13.93 -11.53 -2.18
C GLY A 136 12.80 -12.42 -1.66
N ARG A 137 12.22 -12.07 -0.49
CA ARG A 137 11.06 -12.78 0.04
C ARG A 137 9.83 -12.65 -0.89
N LYS A 138 9.60 -11.44 -1.42
CA LYS A 138 8.43 -11.13 -2.25
C LYS A 138 8.54 -11.67 -3.67
N GLY A 139 9.75 -11.95 -4.16
CA GLY A 139 10.01 -12.34 -5.55
C GLY A 139 9.74 -11.24 -6.57
N CYS A 140 9.60 -9.99 -6.11
CA CYS A 140 9.43 -8.80 -6.95
C CYS A 140 9.86 -7.53 -6.17
N PRO A 141 10.03 -6.38 -6.86
CA PRO A 141 10.33 -5.13 -6.16
C PRO A 141 9.21 -4.75 -5.18
N ILE A 142 9.52 -3.86 -4.23
CA ILE A 142 8.67 -3.54 -3.08
C ILE A 142 8.11 -2.11 -3.12
N HIS A 143 7.04 -1.88 -2.37
CA HIS A 143 6.56 -0.56 -1.99
C HIS A 143 7.46 0.05 -0.91
N SER A 144 7.66 1.38 -0.90
CA SER A 144 8.52 2.06 0.08
C SER A 144 8.08 1.87 1.54
N ILE A 145 6.78 1.68 1.78
CA ILE A 145 6.24 1.45 3.12
C ILE A 145 6.74 0.14 3.75
N GLU A 146 7.05 -0.86 2.93
CA GLU A 146 7.44 -2.19 3.43
C GLU A 146 8.70 -2.13 4.30
N VAL A 147 9.67 -1.27 3.97
CA VAL A 147 10.88 -1.05 4.79
C VAL A 147 10.53 -0.47 6.16
N GLN A 148 9.67 0.54 6.19
CA GLN A 148 9.26 1.20 7.43
C GLN A 148 8.49 0.23 8.35
N VAL A 149 7.52 -0.48 7.78
CA VAL A 149 6.73 -1.48 8.52
C VAL A 149 7.61 -2.63 9.02
N TYR A 150 8.57 -3.07 8.21
CA TYR A 150 9.52 -4.11 8.64
C TYR A 150 10.34 -3.67 9.85
N LYS A 151 10.86 -2.46 9.85
CA LYS A 151 11.60 -1.92 11.00
C LYS A 151 10.70 -1.84 12.24
N ALA A 152 9.46 -1.33 12.11
CA ALA A 152 8.50 -1.31 13.22
C ALA A 152 8.19 -2.74 13.72
N ALA A 153 8.04 -3.71 12.83
CA ALA A 153 7.80 -5.10 13.19
C ALA A 153 8.99 -5.71 13.97
N LEU A 154 10.23 -5.34 13.61
CA LEU A 154 11.41 -5.76 14.39
C LEU A 154 11.42 -5.17 15.82
N HIS A 155 11.04 -3.89 15.98
CA HIS A 155 10.88 -3.27 17.29
C HIS A 155 9.78 -3.96 18.11
N ALA A 156 8.61 -4.15 17.52
CA ALA A 156 7.48 -4.82 18.17
C ALA A 156 7.84 -6.25 18.62
N LYS A 157 8.57 -6.99 17.78
CA LYS A 157 9.05 -8.33 18.11
C LYS A 157 10.01 -8.32 19.32
N ALA A 158 10.91 -7.34 19.38
CA ALA A 158 11.82 -7.17 20.50
C ALA A 158 11.08 -6.85 21.81
N ASP A 159 9.93 -6.15 21.72
CA ASP A 159 9.04 -5.85 22.84
C ASP A 159 8.10 -7.03 23.20
N GLY A 160 8.26 -8.20 22.56
CA GLY A 160 7.46 -9.40 22.84
C GLY A 160 6.06 -9.40 22.21
N ILE A 161 5.77 -8.47 21.31
CA ILE A 161 4.52 -8.43 20.54
C ILE A 161 4.49 -9.55 19.52
N LYS A 162 3.32 -10.14 19.29
CA LYS A 162 3.10 -11.20 18.29
C LYS A 162 2.44 -10.70 17.02
N THR A 163 1.54 -9.73 17.14
CA THR A 163 0.75 -9.24 16.00
C THR A 163 0.71 -7.71 15.98
N LEU A 164 0.97 -7.12 14.82
CA LEU A 164 0.76 -5.70 14.56
C LEU A 164 -0.63 -5.48 13.95
N ILE A 165 -1.35 -4.52 14.52
CA ILE A 165 -2.67 -4.07 14.04
C ILE A 165 -2.48 -2.80 13.22
N PHE A 166 -3.20 -2.72 12.09
CA PHE A 166 -3.16 -1.59 11.16
C PHE A 166 -4.56 -1.06 10.86
N GLY A 167 -4.68 0.25 10.69
CA GLY A 167 -5.90 0.90 10.16
C GLY A 167 -6.04 0.79 8.64
N GLU A 168 -5.41 -0.21 8.03
CA GLU A 168 -5.35 -0.39 6.58
C GLU A 168 -6.70 -0.81 6.00
N THR A 169 -6.89 -0.61 4.70
CA THR A 169 -8.10 -0.85 3.89
C THR A 169 -9.29 0.09 4.15
N ALA A 170 -9.32 0.85 5.24
CA ALA A 170 -10.38 1.82 5.50
C ALA A 170 -10.60 2.81 4.35
N ASP A 171 -9.52 3.27 3.71
CA ASP A 171 -9.59 4.15 2.53
C ASP A 171 -10.20 3.44 1.31
N ILE A 172 -9.88 2.17 1.12
CA ILE A 172 -10.34 1.35 0.00
C ILE A 172 -11.82 1.05 0.16
N LEU A 173 -12.21 0.52 1.32
CA LEU A 173 -13.54 -0.04 1.58
C LEU A 173 -14.61 1.01 1.90
N TYR A 174 -14.21 2.23 2.30
CA TYR A 174 -15.14 3.28 2.75
C TYR A 174 -15.03 4.58 1.94
N GLY A 175 -14.48 4.54 0.72
CA GLY A 175 -14.46 5.68 -0.19
C GLY A 175 -13.45 6.77 0.18
N GLY A 176 -12.29 6.40 0.72
CA GLY A 176 -11.21 7.34 1.07
C GLY A 176 -10.35 7.76 -0.11
N HIS A 177 -10.39 7.06 -1.24
CA HIS A 177 -9.69 7.42 -2.48
C HIS A 177 -10.45 8.49 -3.28
N SER A 178 -10.79 9.61 -2.64
CA SER A 178 -11.66 10.66 -3.19
C SER A 178 -11.20 11.20 -4.55
N GLN A 179 -9.90 11.28 -4.81
CA GLN A 179 -9.38 11.73 -6.11
C GLN A 179 -9.69 10.75 -7.25
N LEU A 180 -9.67 9.44 -7.00
CA LEU A 180 -10.05 8.42 -7.98
C LEU A 180 -11.57 8.35 -8.15
N LEU A 181 -12.32 8.65 -7.09
CA LEU A 181 -13.78 8.65 -7.05
C LEU A 181 -14.41 10.01 -7.42
N SER A 182 -13.61 11.01 -7.83
CA SER A 182 -14.03 12.39 -8.05
C SER A 182 -14.96 12.57 -9.27
N ARG A 183 -14.88 11.70 -10.24
CA ARG A 183 -15.67 11.68 -11.48
C ARG A 183 -15.75 10.28 -12.04
N ASP A 184 -16.53 10.13 -13.09
CA ASP A 184 -16.52 8.93 -13.90
C ASP A 184 -15.31 8.96 -14.86
N TRP A 185 -14.75 7.80 -15.13
CA TRP A 185 -13.54 7.62 -15.93
C TRP A 185 -13.79 6.59 -17.01
N THR A 186 -13.44 6.90 -18.25
CA THR A 186 -13.34 5.87 -19.30
C THR A 186 -12.18 4.92 -19.00
N LEU A 187 -12.16 3.74 -19.63
CA LEU A 187 -11.06 2.77 -19.48
C LEU A 187 -9.69 3.41 -19.76
N GLU A 188 -9.60 4.22 -20.83
CA GLU A 188 -8.33 4.86 -21.21
C GLU A 188 -7.88 5.89 -20.17
N GLU A 189 -8.77 6.78 -19.78
CA GLU A 189 -8.48 7.82 -18.78
C GLU A 189 -8.11 7.18 -17.42
N PHE A 190 -8.84 6.14 -17.01
CA PHE A 190 -8.56 5.48 -15.73
C PHE A 190 -7.24 4.72 -15.77
N THR A 191 -6.94 4.02 -16.86
CA THR A 191 -5.64 3.34 -17.05
C THR A 191 -4.49 4.33 -16.90
N GLN A 192 -4.59 5.48 -17.56
CA GLN A 192 -3.58 6.54 -17.48
C GLN A 192 -3.50 7.17 -16.08
N ARG A 193 -4.65 7.42 -15.45
CA ARG A 193 -4.72 8.03 -14.10
C ARG A 193 -4.19 7.10 -13.01
N PHE A 194 -4.44 5.80 -13.14
CA PHE A 194 -4.04 4.82 -12.15
C PHE A 194 -2.58 4.35 -12.34
N ALA A 195 -2.05 4.41 -13.55
CA ALA A 195 -0.66 4.08 -13.83
C ALA A 195 0.26 4.94 -12.95
N PHE A 196 1.03 4.26 -12.10
CA PHE A 196 1.85 4.96 -11.10
C PHE A 196 3.08 5.61 -11.74
N VAL A 197 3.76 4.87 -12.61
CA VAL A 197 4.86 5.37 -13.45
C VAL A 197 4.47 5.19 -14.91
N ASP A 198 4.65 6.22 -15.71
CA ASP A 198 4.50 6.11 -17.16
C ASP A 198 5.65 5.27 -17.72
N VAL A 199 5.35 4.02 -18.03
CA VAL A 199 6.34 3.04 -18.49
C VAL A 199 7.01 3.42 -19.81
N THR A 200 6.36 4.24 -20.65
CA THR A 200 6.91 4.71 -21.92
C THR A 200 8.09 5.67 -21.73
N LYS A 201 8.19 6.29 -20.56
CA LYS A 201 9.26 7.23 -20.20
C LYS A 201 10.48 6.55 -19.58
N VAL A 202 10.35 5.30 -19.14
CA VAL A 202 11.40 4.68 -18.31
C VAL A 202 11.82 3.29 -18.76
N LEU A 203 11.01 2.57 -19.56
CA LEU A 203 11.35 1.25 -20.09
C LEU A 203 11.67 1.29 -21.58
N ARG A 204 12.65 0.48 -22.00
CA ARG A 204 12.94 0.26 -23.43
C ARG A 204 11.82 -0.48 -24.15
N HIS A 205 11.13 -1.38 -23.43
CA HIS A 205 10.05 -2.20 -23.95
C HIS A 205 8.75 -1.94 -23.16
N PRO A 206 8.13 -0.76 -23.35
CA PRO A 206 6.90 -0.41 -22.65
C PRO A 206 5.73 -1.25 -23.16
N GLN A 207 4.89 -1.74 -22.23
CA GLN A 207 3.67 -2.48 -22.53
C GLN A 207 2.48 -1.87 -21.76
N LYS A 208 1.36 -1.66 -22.44
CA LYS A 208 0.12 -1.25 -21.82
C LYS A 208 -0.60 -2.45 -21.23
N ILE A 209 -0.77 -2.46 -19.93
CA ILE A 209 -1.45 -3.54 -19.20
C ILE A 209 -2.78 -3.00 -18.67
N GLN A 210 -3.91 -3.58 -19.06
CA GLN A 210 -5.25 -3.18 -18.64
C GLN A 210 -6.04 -4.33 -17.98
N SER A 211 -5.44 -5.53 -17.92
CA SER A 211 -6.12 -6.74 -17.43
C SER A 211 -6.76 -6.59 -16.04
N PRO A 212 -6.22 -5.86 -15.05
CA PRO A 212 -6.90 -5.67 -13.76
C PRO A 212 -8.12 -4.74 -13.83
N ILE A 213 -8.17 -3.82 -14.82
CA ILE A 213 -9.23 -2.82 -14.93
C ILE A 213 -10.40 -3.33 -15.78
N LEU A 214 -10.11 -4.14 -16.79
CA LEU A 214 -11.11 -4.62 -17.76
C LEU A 214 -12.36 -5.27 -17.12
N PRO A 215 -12.28 -6.09 -16.06
CA PRO A 215 -13.44 -6.68 -15.41
C PRO A 215 -14.41 -5.65 -14.80
N HIS A 216 -13.95 -4.41 -14.58
CA HIS A 216 -14.70 -3.33 -13.95
C HIS A 216 -15.26 -2.31 -14.97
N VAL A 217 -15.11 -2.57 -16.27
CA VAL A 217 -15.69 -1.71 -17.30
C VAL A 217 -17.20 -1.96 -17.40
N GLN A 218 -17.97 -0.90 -17.19
CA GLN A 218 -19.44 -0.92 -17.25
C GLN A 218 -19.94 -0.87 -18.73
N PRO A 219 -21.21 -1.21 -18.98
CA PRO A 219 -21.78 -1.16 -20.33
C PRO A 219 -21.74 0.21 -21.00
N ASP A 220 -21.67 1.30 -20.23
CA ASP A 220 -21.54 2.67 -20.73
C ASP A 220 -20.09 3.07 -21.08
N GLY A 221 -19.12 2.16 -20.89
CA GLY A 221 -17.70 2.38 -21.15
C GLY A 221 -16.92 3.01 -19.98
N ASN A 222 -17.58 3.38 -18.89
CA ASN A 222 -16.93 3.89 -17.68
C ASN A 222 -16.44 2.74 -16.80
N VAL A 223 -15.47 3.03 -15.94
CA VAL A 223 -14.91 2.08 -14.98
C VAL A 223 -15.62 2.19 -13.64
N ASP A 224 -16.10 1.07 -13.11
CA ASP A 224 -16.44 0.97 -11.68
C ASP A 224 -15.17 1.04 -10.84
N VAL A 225 -14.76 2.25 -10.52
CA VAL A 225 -13.54 2.51 -9.75
C VAL A 225 -13.62 1.93 -8.36
N PHE A 226 -14.77 1.99 -7.71
CA PHE A 226 -14.93 1.45 -6.35
C PHE A 226 -14.85 -0.07 -6.35
N GLY A 227 -15.47 -0.74 -7.32
CA GLY A 227 -15.32 -2.19 -7.53
C GLY A 227 -13.87 -2.58 -7.78
N PHE A 228 -13.17 -1.87 -8.68
CA PHE A 228 -11.76 -2.09 -8.95
C PHE A 228 -10.89 -1.96 -7.69
N LEU A 229 -11.10 -0.94 -6.87
CA LEU A 229 -10.36 -0.76 -5.62
C LEU A 229 -10.59 -1.90 -4.63
N ASN A 230 -11.83 -2.38 -4.52
CA ASN A 230 -12.21 -3.48 -3.62
C ASN A 230 -11.67 -4.85 -4.04
N ASP A 231 -11.49 -5.08 -5.33
CA ASP A 231 -11.08 -6.38 -5.85
C ASP A 231 -9.56 -6.45 -6.09
N PHE A 232 -8.96 -5.34 -6.56
CA PHE A 232 -7.54 -5.32 -6.92
C PHE A 232 -6.66 -4.62 -5.87
N GLU A 233 -6.93 -3.33 -5.59
CA GLU A 233 -6.07 -2.52 -4.71
C GLU A 233 -6.09 -3.02 -3.26
N TYR A 234 -7.18 -3.64 -2.86
CA TYR A 234 -7.35 -4.24 -1.55
C TYR A 234 -6.28 -5.29 -1.23
N ASP A 235 -6.11 -6.31 -2.06
CA ASP A 235 -5.11 -7.35 -1.85
C ASP A 235 -3.68 -6.83 -2.03
N VAL A 236 -3.47 -5.93 -2.98
CA VAL A 236 -2.16 -5.29 -3.23
C VAL A 236 -1.72 -4.50 -2.00
N SER A 237 -2.61 -3.69 -1.43
CA SER A 237 -2.30 -2.88 -0.24
C SER A 237 -1.99 -3.75 0.97
N LEU A 238 -2.85 -4.70 1.32
CA LEU A 238 -2.60 -5.63 2.42
C LEU A 238 -1.30 -6.42 2.24
N GLY A 239 -0.95 -6.74 1.00
CA GLY A 239 0.26 -7.45 0.63
C GLY A 239 1.53 -6.73 1.05
N PHE A 240 1.58 -5.41 1.01
CA PHE A 240 2.76 -4.63 1.42
C PHE A 240 3.04 -4.80 2.93
N TYR A 241 2.04 -4.65 3.75
CA TYR A 241 2.15 -4.76 5.21
C TYR A 241 2.41 -6.20 5.64
N ASN A 242 1.70 -7.15 5.02
CA ASN A 242 1.90 -8.57 5.33
C ASN A 242 3.29 -9.06 4.93
N ASN A 243 3.86 -8.64 3.79
CA ASN A 243 5.22 -8.99 3.40
C ASN A 243 6.24 -8.57 4.46
N ALA A 244 6.13 -7.33 4.93
CA ALA A 244 7.02 -6.77 5.95
C ALA A 244 6.90 -7.50 7.29
N CYS A 245 5.67 -7.69 7.80
CA CYS A 245 5.43 -8.40 9.06
C CYS A 245 5.91 -9.85 8.99
N ALA A 246 5.63 -10.55 7.90
CA ALA A 246 6.01 -11.95 7.74
C ALA A 246 7.53 -12.16 7.66
N LEU A 247 8.28 -11.25 7.00
CA LEU A 247 9.75 -11.30 7.01
C LEU A 247 10.30 -11.10 8.43
N ALA A 248 9.67 -10.26 9.25
CA ALA A 248 10.02 -10.10 10.66
C ALA A 248 9.59 -11.30 11.54
N GLY A 249 8.78 -12.22 11.02
CA GLY A 249 8.18 -13.31 11.79
C GLY A 249 7.08 -12.82 12.74
N MET A 250 6.33 -11.79 12.32
CA MET A 250 5.22 -11.15 13.05
C MET A 250 3.88 -11.41 12.38
N GLY A 251 2.82 -11.49 13.18
CA GLY A 251 1.45 -11.45 12.69
C GLY A 251 1.07 -10.07 12.17
N PHE A 252 0.23 -10.05 11.14
CA PHE A 252 -0.37 -8.86 10.55
C PHE A 252 -1.88 -8.92 10.71
N TYR A 253 -2.51 -7.83 11.13
CA TYR A 253 -3.96 -7.76 11.29
C TYR A 253 -4.51 -6.38 10.90
N ALA A 254 -5.54 -6.36 10.05
CA ALA A 254 -6.20 -5.15 9.58
C ALA A 254 -7.72 -5.26 9.85
N PRO A 255 -8.25 -4.76 10.99
CA PRO A 255 -9.64 -4.95 11.39
C PRO A 255 -10.68 -4.49 10.38
N TYR A 256 -10.40 -3.42 9.62
CA TYR A 256 -11.32 -2.95 8.58
C TYR A 256 -11.49 -3.96 7.43
N SER A 257 -10.49 -4.80 7.18
CA SER A 257 -10.47 -5.71 6.03
C SER A 257 -11.57 -6.78 6.06
N SER A 258 -12.10 -7.10 7.24
CA SER A 258 -13.19 -8.06 7.43
C SER A 258 -14.59 -7.45 7.32
N SER A 259 -14.70 -6.18 6.91
CA SER A 259 -15.97 -5.48 6.70
C SER A 259 -16.11 -4.96 5.26
N VAL A 260 -17.33 -4.64 4.86
CA VAL A 260 -17.65 -4.00 3.59
C VAL A 260 -18.88 -3.11 3.74
N LEU A 261 -19.03 -2.08 2.91
CA LEU A 261 -20.29 -1.32 2.87
C LEU A 261 -21.44 -2.24 2.47
N GLY A 262 -22.49 -2.28 3.30
CA GLY A 262 -23.70 -3.05 3.07
C GLY A 262 -24.67 -2.42 2.06
N GLN A 263 -24.29 -1.28 1.50
CA GLN A 263 -25.02 -0.52 0.48
C GLN A 263 -24.02 0.10 -0.50
N PRO A 264 -24.45 0.44 -1.72
CA PRO A 264 -23.58 1.13 -2.68
C PRO A 264 -22.96 2.40 -2.07
N LEU A 265 -21.70 2.67 -2.42
CA LEU A 265 -21.00 3.89 -1.98
C LEU A 265 -21.73 5.12 -2.56
N ASP A 266 -22.07 6.08 -1.70
CA ASP A 266 -22.64 7.36 -2.10
C ASP A 266 -21.54 8.25 -2.73
N LEU A 267 -21.39 8.14 -4.05
CA LEU A 267 -20.39 8.89 -4.81
C LEU A 267 -20.66 10.39 -4.77
N ASP A 268 -21.93 10.81 -4.68
CA ASP A 268 -22.27 12.23 -4.60
C ASP A 268 -21.76 12.86 -3.29
N ARG A 269 -21.84 12.15 -2.19
CA ARG A 269 -21.23 12.58 -0.93
C ARG A 269 -19.72 12.70 -1.06
N ILE A 270 -19.06 11.69 -1.65
CA ILE A 270 -17.59 11.69 -1.86
C ILE A 270 -17.19 12.89 -2.71
N ARG A 271 -17.91 13.15 -3.82
CA ARG A 271 -17.65 14.25 -4.76
C ARG A 271 -17.89 15.63 -4.14
N ARG A 272 -18.76 15.73 -3.12
CA ARG A 272 -18.92 16.94 -2.29
C ARG A 272 -17.90 17.08 -1.16
N GLY A 273 -16.93 16.17 -1.06
CA GLY A 273 -15.85 16.22 -0.04
C GLY A 273 -16.11 15.40 1.23
N GLU A 274 -17.19 14.62 1.28
CA GLU A 274 -17.52 13.77 2.43
C GLU A 274 -16.97 12.33 2.28
N SER A 275 -15.68 12.20 2.00
CA SER A 275 -15.04 10.90 1.94
C SER A 275 -15.11 10.15 3.27
N LYS A 276 -15.20 8.83 3.26
CA LYS A 276 -15.22 7.97 4.47
C LYS A 276 -16.30 8.38 5.47
N TYR A 277 -17.49 8.72 5.02
CA TYR A 277 -18.54 9.31 5.86
C TYR A 277 -18.94 8.47 7.08
N LEU A 278 -18.95 7.13 7.01
CA LEU A 278 -19.21 6.28 8.18
C LEU A 278 -18.07 6.35 9.21
N ILE A 279 -16.84 6.36 8.74
CA ILE A 279 -15.64 6.47 9.59
C ILE A 279 -15.59 7.86 10.24
N ARG A 280 -15.90 8.94 9.49
CA ARG A 280 -16.00 10.30 10.04
C ARG A 280 -17.05 10.40 11.14
N GLN A 281 -18.22 9.82 10.92
CA GLN A 281 -19.28 9.77 11.94
C GLN A 281 -18.82 9.03 13.20
N LEU A 282 -18.16 7.89 13.04
CA LEU A 282 -17.64 7.09 14.13
C LEU A 282 -16.53 7.85 14.88
N PHE A 283 -15.59 8.45 14.17
CA PHE A 283 -14.52 9.26 14.76
C PHE A 283 -15.06 10.43 15.58
N SER A 284 -16.01 11.21 15.03
CA SER A 284 -16.61 12.35 15.73
C SER A 284 -17.39 11.94 16.98
N ARG A 285 -17.89 10.73 17.04
CA ARG A 285 -18.58 10.19 18.22
C ARG A 285 -17.58 9.77 19.32
N ILE A 286 -16.45 9.16 18.92
CA ILE A 286 -15.40 8.70 19.84
C ILE A 286 -14.61 9.90 20.39
N TYR A 287 -14.35 10.87 19.52
CA TYR A 287 -13.55 12.07 19.83
C TYR A 287 -14.34 13.36 19.52
N PRO A 288 -15.41 13.66 20.28
CA PRO A 288 -16.33 14.77 19.97
C PRO A 288 -15.70 16.16 20.09
N ASP A 289 -14.61 16.28 20.80
CA ASP A 289 -13.86 17.53 21.03
C ASP A 289 -12.67 17.69 20.06
N LEU A 290 -12.39 16.70 19.20
CA LEU A 290 -11.34 16.79 18.20
C LEU A 290 -11.91 17.06 16.80
N PRO A 291 -11.27 17.94 16.03
CA PRO A 291 -11.63 18.09 14.63
C PRO A 291 -11.29 16.81 13.84
N ILE A 292 -12.03 16.55 12.77
CA ILE A 292 -11.67 15.49 11.83
C ILE A 292 -10.30 15.85 11.22
N PRO A 293 -9.30 15.00 11.37
CA PRO A 293 -7.96 15.29 10.84
C PRO A 293 -8.00 15.32 9.30
N PRO A 294 -7.20 16.18 8.68
CA PRO A 294 -7.03 16.15 7.23
C PRO A 294 -6.43 14.79 6.81
N LYS A 295 -6.77 14.34 5.59
CA LYS A 295 -6.14 13.14 5.04
C LYS A 295 -4.67 13.45 4.76
N THR A 296 -3.80 12.74 5.45
CA THR A 296 -2.36 12.84 5.33
C THR A 296 -1.81 11.52 4.83
N PRO A 297 -1.05 11.50 3.72
CA PRO A 297 -0.38 10.29 3.30
C PRO A 297 0.70 9.91 4.31
N LEU A 298 0.95 8.62 4.47
CA LEU A 298 2.04 8.15 5.32
C LEU A 298 3.38 8.77 4.88
N PRO A 299 4.20 9.30 5.81
CA PRO A 299 5.45 9.99 5.48
C PRO A 299 6.41 9.10 4.68
N ARG A 300 6.78 9.53 3.48
CA ARG A 300 7.71 8.86 2.58
C ARG A 300 8.55 9.91 1.86
N PRO A 301 9.63 10.41 2.47
CA PRO A 301 10.40 11.53 1.92
C PRO A 301 11.33 11.12 0.76
N MET A 302 10.81 10.30 -0.18
CA MET A 302 11.56 9.79 -1.33
C MET A 302 12.06 10.90 -2.24
N ALA A 303 11.32 12.01 -2.34
CA ALA A 303 11.74 13.18 -3.12
C ALA A 303 13.08 13.73 -2.64
N GLN A 304 13.33 13.71 -1.32
CA GLN A 304 14.59 14.16 -0.75
C GLN A 304 15.66 13.07 -0.81
N TRP A 305 15.33 11.85 -0.41
CA TRP A 305 16.30 10.75 -0.36
C TRP A 305 16.80 10.30 -1.73
N LEU A 306 15.99 10.48 -2.79
CA LEU A 306 16.33 10.16 -4.17
C LEU A 306 16.51 11.40 -5.06
N ALA A 307 16.74 12.58 -4.46
CA ALA A 307 16.88 13.83 -5.21
C ALA A 307 17.96 13.72 -6.28
N ASP A 308 19.14 13.27 -5.87
CA ASP A 308 20.35 13.20 -6.71
C ASP A 308 20.58 11.83 -7.34
N TRP A 309 19.62 10.89 -7.17
CA TRP A 309 19.79 9.56 -7.74
C TRP A 309 19.61 9.57 -9.26
N THR A 310 20.65 9.16 -9.98
CA THR A 310 20.68 9.07 -11.45
C THR A 310 21.12 7.70 -11.98
N GLY A 311 21.35 6.74 -11.09
CA GLY A 311 21.83 5.44 -11.47
C GLY A 311 22.99 4.95 -10.59
N PRO A 312 23.76 3.94 -11.02
CA PRO A 312 23.73 3.27 -12.33
C PRO A 312 22.43 2.49 -12.59
N LEU A 313 22.01 2.48 -13.87
CA LEU A 313 20.75 1.85 -14.29
C LEU A 313 20.99 0.49 -14.94
N HIS A 314 20.05 -0.42 -14.74
CA HIS A 314 19.94 -1.64 -15.53
C HIS A 314 19.66 -1.29 -17.00
N PRO A 315 20.22 -2.05 -18.01
CA PRO A 315 20.10 -1.72 -19.43
C PRO A 315 18.68 -1.51 -19.94
N GLU A 316 17.68 -2.11 -19.30
CA GLU A 316 16.26 -1.96 -19.68
C GLU A 316 15.66 -0.60 -19.28
N LEU A 317 16.30 0.13 -18.38
CA LEU A 317 15.80 1.42 -17.89
C LEU A 317 16.40 2.58 -18.69
N LEU A 318 15.55 3.56 -19.01
CA LEU A 318 15.93 4.81 -19.71
C LEU A 318 16.13 5.93 -18.67
N PRO A 319 17.25 6.69 -18.75
CA PRO A 319 17.56 7.73 -17.76
C PRO A 319 16.82 9.05 -17.95
N ASP A 320 16.40 9.38 -19.19
CA ASP A 320 16.13 10.74 -19.64
C ASP A 320 15.03 11.45 -18.83
N HIS A 321 13.99 10.73 -18.42
CA HIS A 321 12.85 11.29 -17.70
C HIS A 321 12.87 11.05 -16.17
N ILE A 322 13.86 10.34 -15.64
CA ILE A 322 13.96 10.08 -14.18
C ILE A 322 13.96 11.38 -13.36
N PRO A 323 14.64 12.47 -13.77
CA PRO A 323 14.62 13.72 -13.01
C PRO A 323 13.22 14.35 -12.90
N GLU A 324 12.31 14.09 -13.85
CA GLU A 324 10.95 14.64 -13.88
C GLU A 324 9.99 13.94 -12.92
N PHE A 325 10.34 12.74 -12.45
CA PHE A 325 9.47 11.92 -11.59
C PHE A 325 9.35 12.50 -10.19
N THR A 326 8.16 12.34 -9.61
CA THR A 326 7.95 12.58 -8.18
C THR A 326 8.81 11.64 -7.33
N GLY A 327 9.02 11.97 -6.06
CA GLY A 327 9.82 11.11 -5.17
C GLY A 327 9.29 9.68 -5.09
N ASP A 328 7.97 9.51 -4.99
CA ASP A 328 7.36 8.18 -4.98
C ASP A 328 7.57 7.44 -6.31
N GLN A 329 7.45 8.11 -7.46
CA GLN A 329 7.74 7.52 -8.77
C GLN A 329 9.23 7.11 -8.89
N LYS A 330 10.14 7.97 -8.45
CA LYS A 330 11.59 7.64 -8.38
C LYS A 330 11.85 6.40 -7.54
N TRP A 331 11.14 6.25 -6.41
CA TRP A 331 11.26 5.04 -5.60
C TRP A 331 10.95 3.77 -6.39
N TYR A 332 9.87 3.75 -7.18
CA TYR A 332 9.50 2.54 -7.94
C TYR A 332 10.54 2.21 -9.01
N VAL A 333 11.08 3.22 -9.69
CA VAL A 333 12.17 3.01 -10.66
C VAL A 333 13.44 2.55 -9.94
N TYR A 334 13.79 3.17 -8.81
CA TYR A 334 14.91 2.77 -7.98
C TYR A 334 14.77 1.32 -7.47
N ALA A 335 13.63 0.97 -6.91
CA ALA A 335 13.38 -0.36 -6.38
C ALA A 335 13.44 -1.43 -7.48
N LEU A 336 12.85 -1.15 -8.65
CA LEU A 336 12.98 -2.03 -9.82
C LEU A 336 14.43 -2.18 -10.24
N ASN A 337 15.16 -1.09 -10.34
CA ASN A 337 16.58 -1.10 -10.71
C ASN A 337 17.43 -1.95 -9.73
N GLN A 338 17.24 -1.77 -8.43
CA GLN A 338 17.95 -2.57 -7.42
C GLN A 338 17.61 -4.06 -7.53
N PHE A 339 16.32 -4.37 -7.70
CA PHE A 339 15.86 -5.74 -7.89
C PHE A 339 16.47 -6.41 -9.13
N LEU A 340 16.44 -5.72 -10.27
CA LEU A 340 16.99 -6.25 -11.51
C LEU A 340 18.50 -6.52 -11.40
N ARG A 341 19.24 -5.60 -10.82
CA ARG A 341 20.70 -5.73 -10.67
C ARG A 341 21.10 -6.83 -9.69
N GLU A 342 20.36 -7.01 -8.61
CA GLU A 342 20.68 -8.02 -7.58
C GLU A 342 20.23 -9.42 -7.98
N PHE A 343 19.00 -9.56 -8.51
CA PHE A 343 18.38 -10.88 -8.68
C PHE A 343 18.37 -11.38 -10.12
N ILE A 344 18.47 -10.48 -11.11
CA ILE A 344 18.49 -10.87 -12.53
C ILE A 344 19.92 -10.88 -13.08
N GLY A 345 20.73 -9.86 -12.72
CA GLY A 345 22.08 -9.65 -13.22
C GLY A 345 22.13 -9.19 -14.69
N GLU A 346 23.23 -8.54 -15.07
CA GLU A 346 23.39 -8.03 -16.44
C GLU A 346 23.67 -9.17 -17.44
N GLU A 347 24.24 -10.27 -16.99
CA GLU A 347 24.64 -11.41 -17.84
C GLU A 347 23.46 -12.31 -18.27
N ASN A 348 22.36 -12.28 -17.54
CA ASN A 348 21.16 -13.08 -17.84
C ASN A 348 20.15 -12.35 -18.74
N TYR A 349 20.50 -11.17 -19.21
CA TYR A 349 19.65 -10.31 -20.03
C TYR A 349 19.95 -10.54 -21.54
N ALA A 350 19.52 -11.68 -22.09
CA ALA A 350 19.40 -11.86 -23.52
C ALA A 350 18.01 -11.33 -23.96
N ILE A 351 17.98 -10.15 -24.58
CA ILE A 351 16.80 -9.70 -25.33
C ILE A 351 16.61 -10.72 -26.47
N PRO A 352 15.43 -11.34 -26.66
CA PRO A 352 15.11 -11.98 -27.92
C PRO A 352 15.23 -10.87 -28.99
N GLU A 353 16.16 -11.03 -29.94
CA GLU A 353 16.17 -10.18 -31.13
C GLU A 353 14.75 -10.10 -31.67
N ALA A 354 14.32 -8.89 -32.04
CA ALA A 354 12.99 -8.62 -32.54
C ALA A 354 12.72 -9.51 -33.79
N GLY A 355 12.30 -10.73 -33.54
CA GLY A 355 11.72 -11.63 -34.54
C GLY A 355 10.38 -11.03 -34.95
N ALA A 356 10.25 -10.79 -36.25
CA ALA A 356 9.09 -10.24 -36.91
C ALA A 356 7.77 -10.72 -36.28
N CYS A 357 6.98 -9.78 -35.76
CA CYS A 357 5.57 -10.03 -35.53
C CYS A 357 4.89 -10.37 -36.85
N GLU A 358 4.71 -11.64 -37.12
CA GLU A 358 3.68 -12.08 -38.04
C GLU A 358 2.33 -11.77 -37.39
N ASN A 359 1.62 -10.82 -37.98
CA ASN A 359 0.22 -10.53 -37.68
C ASN A 359 -0.62 -11.81 -37.96
N PRO A 360 -1.34 -12.36 -37.02
CA PRO A 360 -2.54 -13.11 -37.31
C PRO A 360 -3.74 -12.18 -37.35
N LEU A 361 -4.42 -12.20 -38.49
CA LEU A 361 -5.72 -11.59 -38.79
C LEU A 361 -6.80 -11.93 -37.76
#